data_3ae334e70890f581c021c9d9a562dd44
#
_entry.id   3ae334e70890f581c021c9d9a562dd44
#
_cell.length_a   1.000
_cell.length_b   1.000
_cell.length_c   1.000
_cell.angle_alpha   90.00
_cell.angle_beta   90.00
_cell.angle_gamma   90.00
#
_symmetry.space_group_name_H-M   'P 1'
#
loop_
_entity.id
_entity.type
_entity.pdbx_description
1 polymer ?
#
loop_
_entity_poly.entity_id
_entity_poly.type
_entity_poly.pdbx_seq_one_letter_code
_entity_poly.pdbx_strand_id
1 'polypeptide(L)'
;MVRGSLVKVLVHRRTDRGMRLEEHAARCVRRGEVHELVTTDQWDPRPGARIDRVGFLGFAELLCGGVIDRGDLVRIGDTAVGAVLGFDACHLPNHYNILIHAARPVSGRDLGLRPETVVTFVQGRAGDHGTVPAPPGT
;
A
#
# COMPACT_ATOMS: atom_id res chain seq x y z
N MET A 1 0.93 1.90 -15.17
CA MET A 1 0.07 1.16 -14.22
C MET A 1 0.72 -0.16 -13.86
N VAL A 2 0.72 -0.49 -12.57
CA VAL A 2 1.19 -1.79 -12.10
C VAL A 2 -0.01 -2.59 -11.63
N ARG A 3 -0.05 -3.87 -11.96
CA ARG A 3 -1.14 -4.75 -11.55
C ARG A 3 -0.59 -5.94 -10.77
N GLY A 4 -1.40 -6.38 -9.82
CA GLY A 4 -1.12 -7.57 -9.04
C GLY A 4 -2.37 -8.38 -8.79
N SER A 5 -2.20 -9.50 -8.12
CA SER A 5 -3.28 -10.38 -7.71
C SER A 5 -3.11 -10.71 -6.24
N LEU A 6 -4.17 -10.60 -5.46
CA LEU A 6 -4.10 -11.00 -4.05
C LEU A 6 -3.89 -12.50 -3.95
N VAL A 7 -2.82 -12.91 -3.28
CA VAL A 7 -2.56 -14.32 -3.05
C VAL A 7 -2.96 -14.75 -1.64
N LYS A 8 -3.08 -13.78 -0.73
CA LYS A 8 -3.54 -14.04 0.62
C LYS A 8 -4.21 -12.79 1.18
N VAL A 9 -5.33 -12.97 1.87
CA VAL A 9 -6.04 -11.89 2.56
C VAL A 9 -5.69 -11.97 4.05
N LEU A 10 -5.38 -10.80 4.65
CA LEU A 10 -5.03 -10.72 6.06
C LEU A 10 -6.18 -10.10 6.85
N VAL A 11 -6.14 -10.31 8.18
CA VAL A 11 -7.30 -10.02 9.03
C VAL A 11 -6.97 -9.10 10.20
N HIS A 12 -5.71 -8.73 10.39
CA HIS A 12 -5.26 -8.04 11.60
C HIS A 12 -5.11 -6.53 11.39
N ARG A 13 -5.23 -5.81 12.51
CA ARG A 13 -4.86 -4.40 12.64
C ARG A 13 -3.95 -4.27 13.85
N ARG A 14 -3.08 -3.25 13.83
CA ARG A 14 -2.21 -2.95 14.97
C ARG A 14 -2.12 -1.45 15.17
N THR A 15 -1.83 -1.05 16.40
CA THR A 15 -1.63 0.37 16.76
C THR A 15 -0.19 0.70 17.13
N ASP A 16 0.68 -0.30 17.17
CA ASP A 16 2.07 -0.15 17.59
C ASP A 16 3.02 -0.95 16.71
N ARG A 17 2.74 -1.02 15.42
CA ARG A 17 3.49 -1.87 14.50
C ARG A 17 4.96 -1.47 14.36
N GLY A 18 5.25 -0.18 14.42
CA GLY A 18 6.62 0.31 14.35
C GLY A 18 7.28 0.17 12.99
N MET A 19 6.51 0.27 11.91
CA MET A 19 7.09 0.32 10.58
C MET A 19 7.87 1.62 10.40
N ARG A 20 8.92 1.56 9.58
CA ARG A 20 9.75 2.73 9.26
C ARG A 20 9.70 2.98 7.78
N LEU A 21 9.33 4.21 7.43
CA LEU A 21 9.23 4.59 6.04
C LEU A 21 10.61 4.65 5.39
N GLU A 22 10.77 3.98 4.26
CA GLU A 22 12.00 3.98 3.50
C GLU A 22 12.29 5.38 2.94
N GLU A 23 13.58 5.62 2.64
CA GLU A 23 14.03 6.89 2.12
C GLU A 23 13.42 7.23 0.78
N HIS A 24 13.31 6.23 -0.11
CA HIS A 24 12.83 6.46 -1.47
C HIS A 24 11.32 6.36 -1.55
N ALA A 25 10.72 7.29 -2.28
CA ALA A 25 9.28 7.36 -2.46
C ALA A 25 8.77 6.41 -3.54
N ALA A 26 9.66 5.81 -4.32
CA ALA A 26 9.30 4.97 -5.44
C ALA A 26 10.10 3.68 -5.42
N ARG A 27 9.51 2.62 -5.97
CA ARG A 27 10.21 1.34 -6.13
C ARG A 27 9.94 0.76 -7.49
N CYS A 28 11.02 0.31 -8.13
CA CYS A 28 10.92 -0.52 -9.32
C CYS A 28 10.54 -1.93 -8.87
N VAL A 29 9.56 -2.50 -9.53
CA VAL A 29 9.08 -3.84 -9.21
C VAL A 29 9.08 -4.71 -10.44
N ARG A 30 9.13 -6.02 -10.24
CA ARG A 30 9.13 -6.99 -11.32
C ARG A 30 7.97 -7.94 -11.19
N ARG A 31 7.57 -8.47 -12.33
CA ARG A 31 6.59 -9.55 -12.41
C ARG A 31 7.02 -10.70 -11.51
N GLY A 32 6.08 -11.23 -10.74
CA GLY A 32 6.30 -12.36 -9.86
C GLY A 32 6.74 -12.01 -8.45
N GLU A 33 7.12 -10.75 -8.19
CA GLU A 33 7.39 -10.33 -6.82
C GLU A 33 6.11 -10.37 -5.99
N VAL A 34 6.26 -10.74 -4.72
CA VAL A 34 5.14 -10.74 -3.78
C VAL A 34 5.44 -9.74 -2.68
N HIS A 35 4.50 -8.83 -2.45
CA HIS A 35 4.65 -7.80 -1.43
C HIS A 35 3.42 -7.72 -0.56
N GLU A 36 3.61 -7.29 0.69
CA GLU A 36 2.52 -7.08 1.62
C GLU A 36 1.90 -5.70 1.43
N LEU A 37 0.58 -5.64 1.42
CA LEU A 37 -0.17 -4.39 1.33
C LEU A 37 -0.71 -4.05 2.72
N VAL A 38 -0.45 -2.82 3.16
CA VAL A 38 -0.77 -2.35 4.50
C VAL A 38 -1.43 -0.99 4.41
N THR A 39 -2.54 -0.79 5.11
CA THR A 39 -3.18 0.53 5.18
C THR A 39 -2.77 1.25 6.46
N THR A 40 -2.77 2.58 6.41
CA THR A 40 -2.55 3.43 7.56
C THR A 40 -3.30 4.74 7.38
N ASP A 41 -3.72 5.35 8.49
CA ASP A 41 -4.29 6.70 8.47
C ASP A 41 -3.25 7.77 8.73
N GLN A 42 -1.99 7.39 8.94
CA GLN A 42 -0.90 8.33 9.14
C GLN A 42 -0.38 8.80 7.78
N TRP A 43 -0.32 10.12 7.60
CA TRP A 43 0.35 10.69 6.45
C TRP A 43 1.61 11.42 6.93
N ASP A 44 2.72 10.70 6.92
CA ASP A 44 4.01 11.25 7.27
C ASP A 44 5.02 10.72 6.25
N PRO A 45 5.30 11.49 5.18
CA PRO A 45 6.17 11.02 4.10
C PRO A 45 7.65 11.18 4.39
N ARG A 46 8.03 11.66 5.57
CA ARG A 46 9.44 11.87 5.90
C ARG A 46 10.19 10.56 5.95
N PRO A 47 11.41 10.49 5.42
CA PRO A 47 12.24 9.29 5.56
C PRO A 47 12.40 8.90 7.02
N GLY A 48 12.26 7.61 7.31
CA GLY A 48 12.37 7.10 8.67
C GLY A 48 11.14 7.33 9.55
N ALA A 49 10.08 7.94 9.02
CA ALA A 49 8.86 8.16 9.79
C ALA A 49 8.33 6.85 10.35
N ARG A 50 7.91 6.88 11.62
CA ARG A 50 7.36 5.71 12.27
C ARG A 50 5.88 5.60 11.97
N ILE A 51 5.48 4.46 11.44
CA ILE A 51 4.08 4.16 11.09
C ILE A 51 3.61 3.04 12.00
N ASP A 52 2.69 3.35 12.89
CA ASP A 52 2.23 2.43 13.93
C ASP A 52 0.81 1.92 13.73
N ARG A 53 -0.10 2.79 13.31
CA ARG A 53 -1.50 2.40 13.15
C ARG A 53 -1.70 1.84 11.76
N VAL A 54 -1.87 0.53 11.69
CA VAL A 54 -1.90 -0.17 10.41
C VAL A 54 -2.99 -1.22 10.36
N GLY A 55 -3.47 -1.49 9.16
CA GLY A 55 -4.31 -2.62 8.85
C GLY A 55 -3.64 -3.46 7.77
N PHE A 56 -3.67 -4.78 7.92
CA PHE A 56 -3.01 -5.67 6.98
C PHE A 56 -4.03 -6.13 5.94
N LEU A 57 -3.84 -5.70 4.68
CA LEU A 57 -4.74 -6.08 3.60
C LEU A 57 -4.49 -7.49 3.11
N GLY A 58 -3.24 -7.82 2.86
CA GLY A 58 -2.87 -9.11 2.30
C GLY A 58 -1.56 -9.05 1.57
N PHE A 59 -1.24 -10.14 0.87
CA PHE A 59 -0.09 -10.22 -0.01
C PHE A 59 -0.56 -10.21 -1.45
N ALA A 60 0.15 -9.49 -2.30
CA ALA A 60 -0.15 -9.43 -3.73
C ALA A 60 1.07 -9.87 -4.53
N GLU A 61 0.84 -10.72 -5.52
CA GLU A 61 1.83 -11.07 -6.52
C GLU A 61 1.70 -10.11 -7.69
N LEU A 62 2.81 -9.51 -8.10
CA LEU A 62 2.80 -8.57 -9.21
C LEU A 62 2.72 -9.30 -10.53
N LEU A 63 1.83 -8.81 -11.41
CA LEU A 63 1.55 -9.44 -12.70
C LEU A 63 2.34 -8.78 -13.84
N CYS A 64 3.01 -7.67 -13.55
CA CYS A 64 3.84 -6.96 -14.53
C CYS A 64 4.92 -6.17 -13.80
N GLY A 65 5.96 -5.79 -14.52
CA GLY A 65 6.95 -4.87 -14.01
C GLY A 65 6.48 -3.43 -14.12
N GLY A 66 7.18 -2.55 -13.42
CA GLY A 66 6.87 -1.13 -13.46
C GLY A 66 7.43 -0.40 -12.25
N VAL A 67 6.89 0.78 -11.99
CA VAL A 67 7.26 1.60 -10.84
C VAL A 67 6.01 1.88 -10.02
N ILE A 68 6.11 1.64 -8.72
CA ILE A 68 5.10 2.05 -7.75
C ILE A 68 5.65 3.27 -7.03
N ASP A 69 4.88 4.35 -7.00
CA ASP A 69 5.32 5.64 -6.51
C ASP A 69 4.37 6.17 -5.45
N ARG A 70 4.91 6.96 -4.54
CA ARG A 70 4.06 7.69 -3.58
C ARG A 70 3.02 8.49 -4.35
N GLY A 71 1.77 8.42 -3.90
CA GLY A 71 0.67 9.09 -4.55
C GLY A 71 -0.08 8.23 -5.56
N ASP A 72 0.46 7.07 -5.93
CA ASP A 72 -0.26 6.17 -6.81
C ASP A 72 -1.56 5.72 -6.15
N LEU A 73 -2.64 5.74 -6.91
CA LEU A 73 -3.94 5.34 -6.43
C LEU A 73 -4.04 3.81 -6.44
N VAL A 74 -4.47 3.25 -5.32
CA VAL A 74 -4.56 1.80 -5.15
C VAL A 74 -6.02 1.38 -5.17
N ARG A 75 -6.31 0.41 -6.03
CA ARG A 75 -7.64 -0.15 -6.16
C ARG A 75 -7.53 -1.68 -6.09
N ILE A 76 -8.43 -2.28 -5.33
CA ILE A 76 -8.50 -3.74 -5.22
C ILE A 76 -9.91 -4.16 -5.60
N GLY A 77 -10.04 -4.84 -6.76
CA GLY A 77 -11.33 -5.08 -7.36
C GLY A 77 -12.02 -3.75 -7.62
N ASP A 78 -13.22 -3.60 -7.12
CA ASP A 78 -13.99 -2.36 -7.25
C ASP A 78 -13.78 -1.38 -6.10
N THR A 79 -12.91 -1.71 -5.17
CA THR A 79 -12.70 -0.90 -3.96
C THR A 79 -11.52 0.05 -4.15
N ALA A 80 -11.78 1.36 -4.05
CA ALA A 80 -10.72 2.36 -3.96
C ALA A 80 -10.18 2.34 -2.53
N VAL A 81 -8.93 1.92 -2.36
CA VAL A 81 -8.35 1.75 -1.03
C VAL A 81 -7.72 3.03 -0.51
N GLY A 82 -6.92 3.67 -1.32
CA GLY A 82 -6.20 4.88 -0.93
C GLY A 82 -5.05 5.17 -1.87
N ALA A 83 -4.02 5.82 -1.36
CA ALA A 83 -2.86 6.22 -2.13
C ALA A 83 -1.57 5.73 -1.48
N VAL A 84 -0.61 5.34 -2.27
CA VAL A 84 0.67 4.87 -1.75
C VAL A 84 1.34 5.97 -0.94
N LEU A 85 1.69 5.66 0.30
CA LEU A 85 2.50 6.52 1.17
C LEU A 85 3.99 6.23 0.94
N GLY A 86 4.35 4.97 0.86
CA GLY A 86 5.73 4.56 0.71
C GLY A 86 5.92 3.10 1.05
N PHE A 87 7.11 2.76 1.50
CA PHE A 87 7.54 1.38 1.65
C PHE A 87 8.29 1.18 2.96
N ASP A 88 8.17 -0.02 3.52
CA ASP A 88 8.92 -0.47 4.68
C ASP A 88 9.64 -1.76 4.32
N ALA A 89 10.93 -1.84 4.59
CA ALA A 89 11.78 -2.95 4.18
C ALA A 89 12.11 -3.91 5.32
N CYS A 90 11.37 -3.90 6.43
CA CYS A 90 11.72 -4.72 7.59
C CYS A 90 11.69 -6.22 7.33
N HIS A 91 11.06 -6.68 6.27
CA HIS A 91 11.01 -8.09 5.91
C HIS A 91 11.88 -8.47 4.71
N LEU A 92 12.74 -7.58 4.25
CA LEU A 92 13.70 -7.95 3.20
C LEU A 92 14.64 -9.05 3.68
N PRO A 93 15.06 -9.94 2.78
CA PRO A 93 14.84 -9.95 1.33
C PRO A 93 13.52 -10.56 0.86
N ASN A 94 12.63 -10.99 1.77
CA ASN A 94 11.41 -11.69 1.39
C ASN A 94 10.44 -10.77 0.62
N HIS A 95 10.12 -9.62 1.19
CA HIS A 95 9.16 -8.70 0.57
C HIS A 95 9.28 -7.31 1.19
N TYR A 96 8.70 -6.33 0.50
CA TYR A 96 8.43 -5.01 1.07
C TYR A 96 7.03 -4.97 1.64
N ASN A 97 6.81 -4.05 2.58
CA ASN A 97 5.48 -3.64 2.96
C ASN A 97 5.16 -2.38 2.16
N ILE A 98 4.11 -2.43 1.37
CA ILE A 98 3.64 -1.27 0.62
C ILE A 98 2.60 -0.59 1.49
N LEU A 99 2.93 0.61 1.97
CA LEU A 99 2.06 1.38 2.86
C LEU A 99 1.11 2.21 2.03
N ILE A 100 -0.18 2.06 2.30
CA ILE A 100 -1.26 2.73 1.58
C ILE A 100 -2.00 3.62 2.56
N HIS A 101 -2.00 4.92 2.28
CA HIS A 101 -2.73 5.88 3.10
C HIS A 101 -4.23 5.77 2.81
N ALA A 102 -5.01 5.55 3.85
CA ALA A 102 -6.46 5.39 3.79
C ALA A 102 -7.12 6.18 4.92
N ALA A 103 -8.44 6.34 4.86
CA ALA A 103 -9.18 7.09 5.87
C ALA A 103 -9.00 6.51 7.27
N ARG A 104 -8.81 5.19 7.35
CA ARG A 104 -8.55 4.48 8.61
C ARG A 104 -7.79 3.20 8.29
N PRO A 105 -7.06 2.64 9.27
CA PRO A 105 -6.44 1.34 9.08
C PRO A 105 -7.52 0.27 8.90
N VAL A 106 -7.48 -0.43 7.79
CA VAL A 106 -8.42 -1.53 7.50
C VAL A 106 -7.66 -2.76 7.09
N SER A 107 -8.15 -3.92 7.50
CA SER A 107 -7.60 -5.20 7.06
C SER A 107 -8.29 -5.63 5.77
N GLY A 108 -7.75 -6.66 5.14
CA GLY A 108 -8.39 -7.27 3.99
C GLY A 108 -9.76 -7.82 4.34
N ARG A 109 -9.89 -8.38 5.54
CA ARG A 109 -11.16 -8.87 6.03
C ARG A 109 -12.19 -7.73 6.20
N ASP A 110 -11.74 -6.58 6.72
CA ASP A 110 -12.61 -5.43 6.90
C ASP A 110 -13.23 -4.98 5.58
N LEU A 111 -12.48 -5.09 4.49
CA LEU A 111 -12.93 -4.71 3.15
C LEU A 111 -13.60 -5.86 2.39
N GLY A 112 -13.70 -7.05 3.00
CA GLY A 112 -14.29 -8.21 2.34
C GLY A 112 -13.50 -8.70 1.14
N LEU A 113 -12.18 -8.51 1.14
CA LEU A 113 -11.35 -8.91 0.01
C LEU A 113 -11.26 -10.43 -0.11
N ARG A 114 -10.99 -10.89 -1.33
CA ARG A 114 -10.84 -12.31 -1.64
C ARG A 114 -9.54 -12.57 -2.39
N PRO A 115 -8.94 -13.77 -2.24
CA PRO A 115 -7.81 -14.15 -3.07
C PRO A 115 -8.12 -14.04 -4.55
N GLU A 116 -7.10 -13.79 -5.36
CA GLU A 116 -7.16 -13.63 -6.81
C GLU A 116 -7.84 -12.36 -7.28
N THR A 117 -8.26 -11.48 -6.36
CA THR A 117 -8.77 -10.16 -6.74
C THR A 117 -7.62 -9.31 -7.29
N VAL A 118 -7.89 -8.58 -8.36
CA VAL A 118 -6.87 -7.75 -9.03
C VAL A 118 -6.60 -6.50 -8.19
N VAL A 119 -5.31 -6.21 -8.02
CA VAL A 119 -4.83 -4.98 -7.39
C VAL A 119 -4.25 -4.10 -8.50
N THR A 120 -4.60 -2.81 -8.52
CA THR A 120 -4.02 -1.87 -9.47
C THR A 120 -3.39 -0.70 -8.74
N PHE A 121 -2.22 -0.28 -9.24
CA PHE A 121 -1.53 0.93 -8.82
C PHE A 121 -1.52 1.85 -10.02
N VAL A 122 -2.25 2.94 -9.95
CA VAL A 122 -2.42 3.88 -11.07
C VAL A 122 -1.79 5.19 -10.69
N GLN A 123 -0.90 5.69 -11.55
CA GLN A 123 -0.29 6.98 -11.31
C GLN A 123 -1.36 8.05 -11.19
N GLY A 124 -1.28 8.84 -10.12
CA GLY A 124 -2.16 9.98 -9.97
C GLY A 124 -1.84 11.05 -11.01
N ARG A 125 -2.87 11.79 -11.46
CA ARG A 125 -2.65 12.92 -12.33
C ARG A 125 -1.99 14.05 -11.56
N ALA A 126 -1.39 15.00 -12.29
CA ALA A 126 -0.69 16.12 -11.67
C ALA A 126 -1.57 16.85 -10.64
N GLY A 127 -2.87 17.01 -10.93
CA GLY A 127 -3.78 17.64 -9.99
C GLY A 127 -4.07 16.76 -8.77
N ASP A 128 -3.97 15.46 -8.92
CA ASP A 128 -4.20 14.53 -7.82
C ASP A 128 -3.04 14.50 -6.84
N HIS A 129 -1.83 14.78 -7.32
CA HIS A 129 -0.66 14.80 -6.43
C HIS A 129 -0.79 15.87 -5.35
N GLY A 130 -1.54 16.91 -5.61
CA GLY A 130 -1.83 17.91 -4.60
C GLY A 130 -2.98 17.52 -3.68
N THR A 131 -3.80 16.58 -4.09
CA THR A 131 -4.98 16.15 -3.33
C THR A 131 -4.81 14.80 -2.67
N VAL A 132 -4.11 13.88 -3.33
CA VAL A 132 -3.89 12.55 -2.79
C VAL A 132 -3.21 12.57 -1.44
N PRO A 133 -2.17 13.40 -1.21
CA PRO A 133 -1.62 13.51 0.12
C PRO A 133 -2.62 14.04 1.13
N ALA A 134 -3.66 14.72 0.68
CA ALA A 134 -4.71 15.08 1.60
C ALA A 134 -5.28 13.79 2.16
N PRO A 135 -5.07 13.54 3.46
CA PRO A 135 -5.50 12.28 4.00
C PRO A 135 -6.98 12.09 3.78
N PRO A 136 -7.41 10.94 3.29
CA PRO A 136 -8.82 10.65 3.32
C PRO A 136 -9.34 10.87 4.74
N GLY A 137 -10.36 11.67 4.90
CA GLY A 137 -10.91 11.98 6.21
C GLY A 137 -10.27 13.16 6.92
N THR A 138 -9.40 13.91 6.26
CA THR A 138 -8.95 15.20 6.80
C THR A 138 -9.72 16.33 6.21
#